data_cd62fedae76608a5ba6fb6601676f3e6
#
_entry.id   cd62fedae76608a5ba6fb6601676f3e6
#
_cell.length_a   1.000
_cell.length_b   1.000
_cell.length_c   1.000
_cell.angle_alpha   90.00
_cell.angle_beta   90.00
_cell.angle_gamma   90.00
#
_symmetry.space_group_name_H-M   'P 1'
#
loop_
_entity.id
_entity.type
_entity.pdbx_description
1 polymer ?
#
loop_
_entity_poly.entity_id
_entity_poly.type
_entity_poly.pdbx_seq_one_letter_code
_entity_poly.pdbx_strand_id
1 'polypeptide(L)'
;MKCGDKLRVVVLAVGLIAIAAATADAAERSAAGQAAHSGGAPAAQDVAGLFAEGEADLRAGELDRAGVAFRKVLVADPGAVGAYANLGVIAMRRQQWGQALELLQKAEQLAPGVAGIRLNIGLVYYRQNDFHAAIAPFESVVRDQPASVQAHYLLGLCYFFTERYGDAVTVLDPVWPAESGDLNYLYVLGNAANKAGQSDVEERALTRFVELGQNTAEYHLLMGKAALNREENDKAIAELQEAAGLDARLPFVHFNLGLAYLARADFEKARDEFLQDAAIEPDVAFNYDRLGVVYAYLQDEAKAEQNFKQALRLDAHLSSSYFGLARVYQRSGKFSQALDAVDSALRMDADNANYHNLRGQVLARLGRTQEAQKEMAAATGLLNASRERRHNELNEGALPQPELTAEPKTQ
;
A
#
# COMPACT_ATOMS: atom_id res chain seq x y z
N MET A 1 10.87 -9.41 11.37
CA MET A 1 9.93 -8.66 10.50
C MET A 1 10.54 -7.31 10.26
N LYS A 2 10.77 -6.92 9.01
CA LYS A 2 11.30 -5.59 8.66
C LYS A 2 10.23 -4.52 8.98
N CYS A 3 10.64 -3.31 9.34
CA CYS A 3 9.75 -2.16 9.60
C CYS A 3 8.70 -1.94 8.50
N GLY A 4 9.00 -2.30 7.25
CA GLY A 4 8.09 -2.23 6.11
C GLY A 4 6.86 -3.15 6.18
N ASP A 5 6.93 -4.31 6.87
CA ASP A 5 5.77 -5.20 7.00
C ASP A 5 4.81 -4.74 8.12
N LYS A 6 5.35 -4.04 9.15
CA LYS A 6 4.53 -3.45 10.22
C LYS A 6 3.67 -2.28 9.72
N LEU A 7 4.17 -1.55 8.72
CA LEU A 7 3.46 -0.39 8.14
C LEU A 7 2.32 -0.78 7.19
N ARG A 8 2.38 -1.96 6.57
CA ARG A 8 1.35 -2.43 5.62
C ARG A 8 -0.04 -2.55 6.25
N VAL A 9 -0.13 -2.81 7.55
CA VAL A 9 -1.41 -2.93 8.27
C VAL A 9 -2.17 -1.60 8.36
N VAL A 10 -1.47 -0.46 8.38
CA VAL A 10 -2.10 0.87 8.43
C VAL A 10 -2.63 1.32 7.06
N VAL A 11 -1.95 0.92 5.96
CA VAL A 11 -2.27 1.38 4.60
C VAL A 11 -3.58 0.79 4.05
N LEU A 12 -3.94 -0.43 4.47
CA LEU A 12 -5.17 -1.09 4.01
C LEU A 12 -6.47 -0.42 4.50
N ALA A 13 -6.40 0.45 5.52
CA ALA A 13 -7.57 1.12 6.08
C ALA A 13 -7.92 2.47 5.46
N VAL A 14 -7.08 3.00 4.56
CA VAL A 14 -7.50 4.15 3.73
C VAL A 14 -8.45 3.60 2.68
N GLY A 15 -9.70 3.44 3.12
CA GLY A 15 -10.80 2.97 2.32
C GLY A 15 -10.85 3.74 1.00
N LEU A 16 -11.42 3.11 -0.01
CA LEU A 16 -11.80 3.65 -1.32
C LEU A 16 -11.93 5.18 -1.31
N ILE A 17 -10.77 5.89 -1.31
CA ILE A 17 -10.77 7.28 -1.72
C ILE A 17 -11.24 7.20 -3.16
N ALA A 18 -12.46 7.63 -3.38
CA ALA A 18 -13.08 7.64 -4.70
C ALA A 18 -12.05 8.21 -5.66
N ILE A 19 -11.70 7.43 -6.68
CA ILE A 19 -10.83 7.89 -7.76
C ILE A 19 -11.61 9.04 -8.37
N ALA A 20 -11.31 10.27 -7.93
CA ALA A 20 -11.97 11.45 -8.43
C ALA A 20 -11.75 11.48 -9.93
N ALA A 21 -12.82 11.57 -10.68
CA ALA A 21 -12.80 11.78 -12.12
C ALA A 21 -12.19 13.17 -12.39
N ALA A 22 -10.86 13.27 -12.31
CA ALA A 22 -10.10 14.48 -12.65
C ALA A 22 -10.12 14.75 -14.18
N THR A 23 -11.14 14.24 -14.86
CA THR A 23 -11.21 14.17 -16.32
C THR A 23 -12.00 15.33 -16.95
N ALA A 24 -12.87 16.01 -16.20
CA ALA A 24 -13.71 17.07 -16.78
C ALA A 24 -12.90 18.28 -17.26
N ASP A 25 -11.90 18.71 -16.51
CA ASP A 25 -11.12 19.92 -16.80
C ASP A 25 -10.12 19.75 -17.97
N ALA A 26 -9.63 18.52 -18.19
CA ALA A 26 -8.71 18.22 -19.29
C ALA A 26 -9.46 18.02 -20.61
N ALA A 27 -10.68 17.48 -20.57
CA ALA A 27 -11.52 17.32 -21.76
C ALA A 27 -12.03 18.65 -22.30
N GLU A 28 -12.43 19.60 -21.43
CA GLU A 28 -12.86 20.94 -21.85
C GLU A 28 -11.74 21.74 -22.49
N ARG A 29 -10.50 21.66 -22.01
CA ARG A 29 -9.35 22.36 -22.63
C ARG A 29 -8.92 21.74 -23.94
N SER A 30 -9.03 20.41 -24.11
CA SER A 30 -8.73 19.74 -25.38
C SER A 30 -9.78 20.07 -26.45
N ALA A 31 -11.07 20.11 -26.07
CA ALA A 31 -12.15 20.48 -26.98
C ALA A 31 -12.10 21.95 -27.40
N ALA A 32 -11.71 22.86 -26.52
CA ALA A 32 -11.59 24.29 -26.82
C ALA A 32 -10.38 24.62 -27.72
N GLY A 33 -9.30 23.85 -27.64
CA GLY A 33 -8.10 24.06 -28.48
C GLY A 33 -8.22 23.54 -29.92
N GLN A 34 -9.10 22.58 -30.17
CA GLN A 34 -9.26 21.94 -31.49
C GLN A 34 -10.34 22.58 -32.38
N ALA A 35 -11.21 23.43 -31.82
CA ALA A 35 -12.25 24.11 -32.58
C ALA A 35 -11.74 25.17 -33.60
N ALA A 36 -10.42 25.43 -33.61
CA ALA A 36 -9.79 26.46 -34.45
C ALA A 36 -9.19 25.97 -35.76
N HIS A 37 -9.01 24.65 -35.99
CA HIS A 37 -8.40 24.14 -37.22
C HIS A 37 -9.01 22.80 -37.66
N SER A 38 -9.97 22.83 -38.54
CA SER A 38 -10.20 21.96 -39.71
C SER A 38 -11.68 21.70 -40.02
N GLY A 39 -12.06 21.96 -41.25
CA GLY A 39 -13.36 21.59 -41.82
C GLY A 39 -13.46 20.09 -42.08
N GLY A 40 -14.16 19.37 -41.15
CA GLY A 40 -14.43 17.95 -41.27
C GLY A 40 -15.35 17.50 -40.13
N ALA A 41 -16.61 17.90 -40.11
CA ALA A 41 -17.52 17.73 -38.99
C ALA A 41 -17.95 16.29 -38.57
N PRO A 42 -17.95 15.21 -39.39
CA PRO A 42 -18.45 13.91 -38.96
C PRO A 42 -17.48 13.15 -38.02
N ALA A 43 -16.18 13.27 -38.24
CA ALA A 43 -15.18 12.51 -37.44
C ALA A 43 -15.03 13.05 -36.00
N ALA A 44 -15.15 14.35 -35.80
CA ALA A 44 -14.99 14.98 -34.49
C ALA A 44 -16.18 14.68 -33.54
N GLN A 45 -17.41 14.58 -34.09
CA GLN A 45 -18.60 14.19 -33.29
C GLN A 45 -18.55 12.73 -32.85
N ASP A 46 -17.96 11.85 -33.65
CA ASP A 46 -17.84 10.43 -33.30
C ASP A 46 -16.81 10.24 -32.17
N VAL A 47 -15.67 10.94 -32.20
CA VAL A 47 -14.65 10.87 -31.13
C VAL A 47 -15.17 11.37 -29.79
N ALA A 48 -15.89 12.48 -29.77
CA ALA A 48 -16.52 13.02 -28.55
C ALA A 48 -17.57 12.05 -27.98
N GLY A 49 -18.38 11.44 -28.86
CA GLY A 49 -19.36 10.43 -28.47
C GLY A 49 -18.72 9.20 -27.84
N LEU A 50 -17.67 8.66 -28.48
CA LEU A 50 -16.89 7.52 -27.95
C LEU A 50 -16.24 7.85 -26.61
N PHE A 51 -15.73 9.06 -26.44
CA PHE A 51 -15.13 9.50 -25.17
C PHE A 51 -16.19 9.56 -24.06
N ALA A 52 -17.34 10.16 -24.32
CA ALA A 52 -18.46 10.22 -23.37
C ALA A 52 -19.02 8.83 -23.01
N GLU A 53 -19.12 7.91 -23.98
CA GLU A 53 -19.47 6.51 -23.74
C GLU A 53 -18.46 5.86 -22.80
N GLY A 54 -17.16 6.00 -23.06
CA GLY A 54 -16.10 5.48 -22.22
C GLY A 54 -16.16 5.99 -20.79
N GLU A 55 -16.44 7.28 -20.60
CA GLU A 55 -16.60 7.86 -19.25
C GLU A 55 -17.86 7.33 -18.53
N ALA A 56 -18.96 7.16 -19.24
CA ALA A 56 -20.18 6.60 -18.68
C ALA A 56 -19.96 5.15 -18.21
N ASP A 57 -19.34 4.32 -19.07
CA ASP A 57 -18.98 2.94 -18.73
C ASP A 57 -17.99 2.86 -17.56
N LEU A 58 -17.00 3.77 -17.50
CA LEU A 58 -16.04 3.84 -16.39
C LEU A 58 -16.71 4.18 -15.06
N ARG A 59 -17.68 5.13 -15.08
CA ARG A 59 -18.48 5.44 -13.89
C ARG A 59 -19.39 4.28 -13.47
N ALA A 60 -19.92 3.53 -14.44
CA ALA A 60 -20.72 2.31 -14.18
C ALA A 60 -19.90 1.10 -13.72
N GLY A 61 -18.56 1.20 -13.74
CA GLY A 61 -17.68 0.08 -13.41
C GLY A 61 -17.43 -0.92 -14.55
N GLU A 62 -17.98 -0.66 -15.76
CA GLU A 62 -17.88 -1.51 -16.95
C GLU A 62 -16.50 -1.33 -17.62
N LEU A 63 -15.44 -1.76 -16.92
CA LEU A 63 -14.04 -1.46 -17.28
C LEU A 63 -13.65 -1.96 -18.67
N ASP A 64 -14.20 -3.10 -19.13
CA ASP A 64 -13.89 -3.65 -20.46
C ASP A 64 -14.47 -2.77 -21.56
N ARG A 65 -15.72 -2.34 -21.42
CA ARG A 65 -16.40 -1.47 -22.37
C ARG A 65 -15.75 -0.10 -22.41
N ALA A 66 -15.50 0.50 -21.25
CA ALA A 66 -14.77 1.77 -21.14
C ALA A 66 -13.42 1.70 -21.84
N GLY A 67 -12.65 0.63 -21.60
CA GLY A 67 -11.35 0.42 -22.22
C GLY A 67 -11.42 0.27 -23.76
N VAL A 68 -12.48 -0.34 -24.29
CA VAL A 68 -12.71 -0.42 -25.74
C VAL A 68 -13.02 0.97 -26.32
N ALA A 69 -13.89 1.74 -25.67
CA ALA A 69 -14.26 3.08 -26.12
C ALA A 69 -13.03 4.02 -26.15
N PHE A 70 -12.23 4.09 -25.09
CA PHE A 70 -11.04 4.94 -25.05
C PHE A 70 -9.97 4.51 -26.06
N ARG A 71 -9.79 3.20 -26.32
CA ARG A 71 -8.87 2.76 -27.38
C ARG A 71 -9.34 3.17 -28.76
N LYS A 72 -10.65 3.17 -29.05
CA LYS A 72 -11.20 3.71 -30.30
C LYS A 72 -10.94 5.21 -30.42
N VAL A 73 -11.07 5.97 -29.32
CA VAL A 73 -10.68 7.38 -29.28
C VAL A 73 -9.22 7.55 -29.69
N LEU A 74 -8.29 6.75 -29.14
CA LEU A 74 -6.86 6.83 -29.48
C LEU A 74 -6.53 6.41 -30.92
N VAL A 75 -7.34 5.57 -31.55
CA VAL A 75 -7.20 5.24 -32.98
C VAL A 75 -7.56 6.46 -33.84
N ALA A 76 -8.58 7.21 -33.45
CA ALA A 76 -9.01 8.40 -34.18
C ALA A 76 -8.17 9.64 -33.84
N ASP A 77 -7.77 9.80 -32.58
CA ASP A 77 -6.91 10.86 -32.06
C ASP A 77 -5.82 10.28 -31.15
N PRO A 78 -4.63 9.97 -31.70
CA PRO A 78 -3.51 9.51 -30.89
C PRO A 78 -2.96 10.52 -29.87
N GLY A 79 -3.40 11.76 -29.91
CA GLY A 79 -3.08 12.82 -28.96
C GLY A 79 -4.10 13.01 -27.84
N ALA A 80 -5.16 12.21 -27.77
CA ALA A 80 -6.25 12.37 -26.80
C ALA A 80 -5.77 12.07 -25.37
N VAL A 81 -5.32 13.11 -24.67
CA VAL A 81 -4.79 13.06 -23.30
C VAL A 81 -5.74 12.36 -22.33
N GLY A 82 -7.03 12.75 -22.37
CA GLY A 82 -8.05 12.17 -21.49
C GLY A 82 -8.24 10.67 -21.70
N ALA A 83 -8.08 10.17 -22.94
CA ALA A 83 -8.20 8.74 -23.19
C ALA A 83 -7.03 7.94 -22.59
N TYR A 84 -5.78 8.46 -22.66
CA TYR A 84 -4.65 7.87 -21.94
C TYR A 84 -4.85 7.90 -20.42
N ALA A 85 -5.30 9.03 -19.85
CA ALA A 85 -5.54 9.17 -18.43
C ALA A 85 -6.60 8.17 -17.94
N ASN A 86 -7.72 8.05 -18.65
CA ASN A 86 -8.79 7.11 -18.29
C ASN A 86 -8.40 5.64 -18.48
N LEU A 87 -7.62 5.30 -19.50
CA LEU A 87 -7.04 3.96 -19.62
C LEU A 87 -6.07 3.66 -18.48
N GLY A 88 -5.30 4.65 -18.03
CA GLY A 88 -4.47 4.55 -16.83
C GLY A 88 -5.30 4.25 -15.58
N VAL A 89 -6.42 4.95 -15.38
CA VAL A 89 -7.36 4.69 -14.28
C VAL A 89 -7.96 3.29 -14.37
N ILE A 90 -8.32 2.81 -15.56
CA ILE A 90 -8.79 1.44 -15.76
C ILE A 90 -7.71 0.43 -15.36
N ALA A 91 -6.47 0.65 -15.78
CA ALA A 91 -5.34 -0.20 -15.41
C ALA A 91 -5.10 -0.19 -13.89
N MET A 92 -5.22 0.98 -13.22
CA MET A 92 -5.16 1.06 -11.75
C MET A 92 -6.24 0.22 -11.07
N ARG A 93 -7.49 0.30 -11.54
CA ARG A 93 -8.61 -0.51 -10.99
C ARG A 93 -8.39 -2.02 -11.18
N ARG A 94 -7.63 -2.41 -12.20
CA ARG A 94 -7.21 -3.79 -12.47
C ARG A 94 -5.90 -4.18 -11.78
N GLN A 95 -5.34 -3.28 -10.98
CA GLN A 95 -4.03 -3.46 -10.31
C GLN A 95 -2.87 -3.72 -11.30
N GLN A 96 -3.00 -3.27 -12.54
CA GLN A 96 -1.98 -3.36 -13.58
C GLN A 96 -1.05 -2.13 -13.50
N TRP A 97 -0.29 -2.04 -12.41
CA TRP A 97 0.42 -0.83 -12.00
C TRP A 97 1.43 -0.32 -13.04
N GLY A 98 2.21 -1.23 -13.66
CA GLY A 98 3.16 -0.86 -14.73
C GLY A 98 2.45 -0.22 -15.92
N GLN A 99 1.36 -0.84 -16.40
CA GLN A 99 0.56 -0.32 -17.51
C GLN A 99 -0.12 1.01 -17.13
N ALA A 100 -0.58 1.14 -15.88
CA ALA A 100 -1.15 2.39 -15.39
C ALA A 100 -0.14 3.53 -15.46
N LEU A 101 1.10 3.31 -14.98
CA LEU A 101 2.18 4.32 -15.06
C LEU A 101 2.52 4.69 -16.49
N GLU A 102 2.68 3.72 -17.40
CA GLU A 102 2.97 4.01 -18.82
C GLU A 102 1.91 4.91 -19.45
N LEU A 103 0.63 4.60 -19.24
CA LEU A 103 -0.48 5.37 -19.79
C LEU A 103 -0.59 6.77 -19.18
N LEU A 104 -0.45 6.89 -17.86
CA LEU A 104 -0.51 8.18 -17.17
C LEU A 104 0.70 9.06 -17.48
N GLN A 105 1.90 8.49 -17.59
CA GLN A 105 3.10 9.21 -18.02
C GLN A 105 2.99 9.68 -19.48
N LYS A 106 2.35 8.88 -20.34
CA LYS A 106 2.04 9.33 -21.71
C LYS A 106 1.08 10.50 -21.72
N ALA A 107 0.04 10.47 -20.87
CA ALA A 107 -0.89 11.60 -20.70
C ALA A 107 -0.16 12.86 -20.18
N GLU A 108 0.74 12.72 -19.20
CA GLU A 108 1.54 13.82 -18.65
C GLU A 108 2.49 14.41 -19.70
N GLN A 109 3.11 13.58 -20.56
CA GLN A 109 3.97 14.05 -21.66
C GLN A 109 3.18 14.87 -22.70
N LEU A 110 1.94 14.49 -22.99
CA LEU A 110 1.07 15.18 -23.94
C LEU A 110 0.48 16.48 -23.37
N ALA A 111 0.18 16.51 -22.07
CA ALA A 111 -0.33 17.66 -21.36
C ALA A 111 0.37 17.84 -20.01
N PRO A 112 1.58 18.41 -20.01
CA PRO A 112 2.30 18.68 -18.77
C PRO A 112 1.51 19.60 -17.84
N GLY A 113 1.49 19.30 -16.56
CA GLY A 113 0.91 20.19 -15.56
C GLY A 113 -0.56 19.94 -15.25
N VAL A 114 -1.18 18.89 -15.79
CA VAL A 114 -2.56 18.52 -15.43
C VAL A 114 -2.54 17.84 -14.06
N ALA A 115 -3.03 18.55 -13.03
CA ALA A 115 -2.97 18.09 -11.64
C ALA A 115 -3.62 16.70 -11.43
N GLY A 116 -4.74 16.42 -12.11
CA GLY A 116 -5.42 15.12 -12.01
C GLY A 116 -4.59 13.94 -12.52
N ILE A 117 -3.78 14.15 -13.57
CA ILE A 117 -2.88 13.11 -14.09
C ILE A 117 -1.78 12.82 -13.06
N ARG A 118 -1.16 13.88 -12.50
CA ARG A 118 -0.12 13.74 -11.46
C ARG A 118 -0.67 13.12 -10.19
N LEU A 119 -1.90 13.47 -9.80
CA LEU A 119 -2.58 12.84 -8.67
C LEU A 119 -2.70 11.32 -8.90
N ASN A 120 -3.10 10.90 -10.10
CA ASN A 120 -3.21 9.48 -10.43
C ASN A 120 -1.84 8.78 -10.48
N ILE A 121 -0.80 9.43 -10.98
CA ILE A 121 0.58 8.90 -10.93
C ILE A 121 1.01 8.69 -9.47
N GLY A 122 0.80 9.67 -8.60
CA GLY A 122 1.06 9.56 -7.18
C GLY A 122 0.27 8.42 -6.52
N LEU A 123 -1.00 8.26 -6.89
CA LEU A 123 -1.86 7.18 -6.40
C LEU A 123 -1.36 5.79 -6.84
N VAL A 124 -0.81 5.64 -8.05
CA VAL A 124 -0.21 4.36 -8.49
C VAL A 124 0.97 3.99 -7.58
N TYR A 125 1.90 4.91 -7.34
CA TYR A 125 3.02 4.67 -6.43
C TYR A 125 2.55 4.40 -5.00
N TYR A 126 1.61 5.19 -4.50
CA TYR A 126 1.02 5.02 -3.18
C TYR A 126 0.41 3.63 -2.99
N ARG A 127 -0.34 3.13 -3.98
CA ARG A 127 -0.97 1.80 -3.95
C ARG A 127 0.06 0.65 -4.02
N GLN A 128 1.23 0.90 -4.56
CA GLN A 128 2.37 -0.02 -4.54
C GLN A 128 3.18 0.07 -3.24
N ASN A 129 2.79 0.94 -2.28
CA ASN A 129 3.54 1.29 -1.07
C ASN A 129 4.90 1.93 -1.38
N ASP A 130 5.10 2.46 -2.58
CA ASP A 130 6.26 3.27 -2.92
C ASP A 130 5.98 4.74 -2.56
N PHE A 131 5.97 4.99 -1.23
CA PHE A 131 5.66 6.32 -0.70
C PHE A 131 6.70 7.36 -1.10
N HIS A 132 7.96 6.95 -1.26
CA HIS A 132 9.01 7.84 -1.73
C HIS A 132 8.75 8.36 -3.15
N ALA A 133 8.40 7.47 -4.08
CA ALA A 133 8.08 7.85 -5.45
C ALA A 133 6.77 8.65 -5.56
N ALA A 134 5.82 8.44 -4.63
CA ALA A 134 4.54 9.14 -4.60
C ALA A 134 4.66 10.61 -4.16
N ILE A 135 5.70 10.98 -3.39
CA ILE A 135 5.87 12.34 -2.83
C ILE A 135 5.91 13.39 -3.93
N ALA A 136 6.81 13.27 -4.90
CA ALA A 136 7.00 14.32 -5.91
C ALA A 136 5.74 14.61 -6.76
N PRO A 137 4.98 13.63 -7.25
CA PRO A 137 3.69 13.87 -7.88
C PRO A 137 2.70 14.63 -6.98
N PHE A 138 2.55 14.21 -5.71
CA PHE A 138 1.61 14.87 -4.79
C PHE A 138 2.08 16.28 -4.39
N GLU A 139 3.36 16.51 -4.13
CA GLU A 139 3.92 17.86 -3.91
C GLU A 139 3.57 18.81 -5.06
N SER A 140 3.68 18.31 -6.30
CA SER A 140 3.33 19.09 -7.49
C SER A 140 1.83 19.45 -7.50
N VAL A 141 0.94 18.52 -7.10
CA VAL A 141 -0.50 18.81 -7.03
C VAL A 141 -0.79 19.82 -5.93
N VAL A 142 -0.23 19.68 -4.74
CA VAL A 142 -0.41 20.62 -3.62
C VAL A 142 0.09 22.02 -3.99
N ARG A 143 1.22 22.13 -4.69
CA ARG A 143 1.73 23.43 -5.16
C ARG A 143 0.82 24.10 -6.18
N ASP A 144 0.28 23.35 -7.14
CA ASP A 144 -0.55 23.88 -8.23
C ASP A 144 -2.02 24.06 -7.79
N GLN A 145 -2.47 23.28 -6.81
CA GLN A 145 -3.81 23.30 -6.23
C GLN A 145 -3.77 23.27 -4.69
N PRO A 146 -3.39 24.40 -4.03
CA PRO A 146 -3.24 24.46 -2.57
C PRO A 146 -4.54 24.17 -1.78
N ALA A 147 -5.70 24.23 -2.41
CA ALA A 147 -6.99 23.89 -1.80
C ALA A 147 -7.35 22.40 -1.91
N SER A 148 -6.52 21.57 -2.54
CA SER A 148 -6.81 20.14 -2.72
C SER A 148 -6.59 19.37 -1.41
N VAL A 149 -7.67 19.20 -0.63
CA VAL A 149 -7.66 18.42 0.62
C VAL A 149 -7.11 17.01 0.38
N GLN A 150 -7.55 16.34 -0.69
CA GLN A 150 -7.10 15.01 -1.06
C GLN A 150 -5.58 14.94 -1.29
N ALA A 151 -5.01 15.92 -2.01
CA ALA A 151 -3.57 15.92 -2.28
C ALA A 151 -2.76 16.17 -1.01
N HIS A 152 -3.21 17.07 -0.14
CA HIS A 152 -2.60 17.31 1.17
C HIS A 152 -2.61 16.05 2.02
N TYR A 153 -3.75 15.37 2.10
CA TYR A 153 -3.88 14.16 2.92
C TYR A 153 -2.97 13.03 2.41
N LEU A 154 -2.99 12.75 1.10
CA LEU A 154 -2.12 11.72 0.49
C LEU A 154 -0.64 12.03 0.64
N LEU A 155 -0.25 13.30 0.46
CA LEU A 155 1.14 13.74 0.67
C LEU A 155 1.55 13.59 2.13
N GLY A 156 0.68 14.00 3.05
CA GLY A 156 0.91 13.85 4.50
C GLY A 156 1.10 12.39 4.91
N LEU A 157 0.30 11.47 4.35
CA LEU A 157 0.48 10.03 4.54
C LEU A 157 1.83 9.55 4.01
N CYS A 158 2.24 9.99 2.80
CA CYS A 158 3.54 9.64 2.24
C CYS A 158 4.69 10.13 3.13
N TYR A 159 4.64 11.35 3.63
CA TYR A 159 5.62 11.87 4.58
C TYR A 159 5.60 11.11 5.90
N PHE A 160 4.43 10.76 6.43
CA PHE A 160 4.30 9.96 7.64
C PHE A 160 4.97 8.59 7.50
N PHE A 161 4.71 7.87 6.39
CA PHE A 161 5.28 6.55 6.13
C PHE A 161 6.76 6.55 5.76
N THR A 162 7.28 7.69 5.33
CA THR A 162 8.73 7.91 5.08
C THR A 162 9.43 8.57 6.28
N GLU A 163 8.75 8.63 7.44
CA GLU A 163 9.26 9.17 8.71
C GLU A 163 9.62 10.67 8.66
N ARG A 164 9.16 11.39 7.65
CA ARG A 164 9.28 12.84 7.52
C ARG A 164 8.16 13.54 8.30
N TYR A 165 8.13 13.33 9.62
CA TYR A 165 6.99 13.71 10.46
C TYR A 165 6.71 15.22 10.49
N GLY A 166 7.75 16.06 10.51
CA GLY A 166 7.60 17.51 10.44
C GLY A 166 6.95 17.98 9.15
N ASP A 167 7.33 17.38 8.01
CA ASP A 167 6.73 17.67 6.72
C ASP A 167 5.28 17.16 6.67
N ALA A 168 5.00 15.99 7.28
CA ALA A 168 3.65 15.46 7.40
C ALA A 168 2.73 16.43 8.12
N VAL A 169 3.14 16.97 9.27
CA VAL A 169 2.37 17.98 10.01
C VAL A 169 2.16 19.23 9.16
N THR A 170 3.22 19.73 8.51
CA THR A 170 3.15 20.94 7.69
C THR A 170 2.10 20.87 6.58
N VAL A 171 1.91 19.70 5.98
CA VAL A 171 0.94 19.54 4.89
C VAL A 171 -0.44 19.08 5.36
N LEU A 172 -0.53 18.41 6.52
CA LEU A 172 -1.83 17.98 7.06
C LEU A 172 -2.54 19.10 7.82
N ASP A 173 -1.83 19.91 8.60
CA ASP A 173 -2.44 20.92 9.45
C ASP A 173 -3.32 21.94 8.69
N PRO A 174 -2.98 22.42 7.49
CA PRO A 174 -3.82 23.33 6.71
C PRO A 174 -5.20 22.77 6.34
N VAL A 175 -5.37 21.44 6.27
CA VAL A 175 -6.65 20.79 5.93
C VAL A 175 -7.49 20.42 7.15
N TRP A 176 -7.06 20.80 8.36
CA TRP A 176 -7.81 20.60 9.60
C TRP A 176 -9.29 21.01 9.51
N PRO A 177 -9.67 22.17 8.92
CA PRO A 177 -11.08 22.58 8.87
C PRO A 177 -11.98 21.60 8.11
N ALA A 178 -11.40 20.87 7.13
CA ALA A 178 -12.13 19.89 6.32
C ALA A 178 -12.09 18.48 6.93
N GLU A 179 -10.97 18.11 7.57
CA GLU A 179 -10.68 16.74 7.95
C GLU A 179 -10.76 16.47 9.47
N SER A 180 -11.03 17.49 10.31
CA SER A 180 -11.10 17.32 11.78
C SER A 180 -12.28 16.44 12.26
N GLY A 181 -13.06 15.88 11.37
CA GLY A 181 -14.07 14.85 11.62
C GLY A 181 -13.62 13.43 11.25
N ASP A 182 -12.48 13.25 10.59
CA ASP A 182 -11.97 11.94 10.18
C ASP A 182 -10.98 11.39 11.21
N LEU A 183 -11.29 10.23 11.79
CA LEU A 183 -10.47 9.60 12.81
C LEU A 183 -9.08 9.18 12.30
N ASN A 184 -8.98 8.75 11.03
CA ASN A 184 -7.68 8.35 10.46
C ASN A 184 -6.79 9.58 10.29
N TYR A 185 -7.34 10.69 9.81
CA TYR A 185 -6.62 11.96 9.72
C TYR A 185 -6.12 12.42 11.08
N LEU A 186 -7.00 12.46 12.09
CA LEU A 186 -6.64 12.88 13.45
C LEU A 186 -5.56 12.00 14.06
N TYR A 187 -5.68 10.69 13.87
CA TYR A 187 -4.67 9.71 14.32
C TYR A 187 -3.32 9.95 13.66
N VAL A 188 -3.29 10.15 12.35
CA VAL A 188 -2.03 10.37 11.60
C VAL A 188 -1.42 11.71 11.98
N LEU A 189 -2.21 12.79 12.03
CA LEU A 189 -1.73 14.12 12.42
C LEU A 189 -1.17 14.13 13.85
N GLY A 190 -1.90 13.56 14.81
CA GLY A 190 -1.48 13.50 16.20
C GLY A 190 -0.17 12.71 16.40
N ASN A 191 -0.06 11.55 15.73
CA ASN A 191 1.18 10.77 15.79
C ASN A 191 2.35 11.44 15.08
N ALA A 192 2.12 12.09 13.93
CA ALA A 192 3.16 12.86 13.24
C ALA A 192 3.65 14.01 14.11
N ALA A 193 2.74 14.75 14.74
CA ALA A 193 3.04 15.87 15.63
C ALA A 193 3.84 15.42 16.87
N ASN A 194 3.44 14.30 17.48
CA ASN A 194 4.20 13.69 18.58
C ASN A 194 5.65 13.38 18.17
N LYS A 195 5.83 12.70 17.03
CA LYS A 195 7.16 12.35 16.51
C LYS A 195 7.99 13.57 16.08
N ALA A 196 7.33 14.64 15.65
CA ALA A 196 7.95 15.91 15.27
C ALA A 196 8.19 16.86 16.48
N GLY A 197 7.73 16.51 17.69
CA GLY A 197 7.82 17.35 18.88
C GLY A 197 6.93 18.60 18.85
N GLN A 198 5.81 18.56 18.09
CA GLN A 198 4.86 19.67 17.94
C GLN A 198 3.67 19.48 18.88
N SER A 199 3.88 19.75 20.18
CA SER A 199 2.93 19.41 21.26
C SER A 199 1.55 20.05 21.10
N ASP A 200 1.44 21.27 20.60
CA ASP A 200 0.15 21.96 20.44
C ASP A 200 -0.74 21.25 19.38
N VAL A 201 -0.14 20.81 18.28
CA VAL A 201 -0.83 20.08 17.22
C VAL A 201 -1.19 18.67 17.69
N GLU A 202 -0.27 18.01 18.41
CA GLU A 202 -0.49 16.69 19.02
C GLU A 202 -1.70 16.73 19.96
N GLU A 203 -1.70 17.63 20.96
CA GLU A 203 -2.77 17.75 21.95
C GLU A 203 -4.12 18.00 21.29
N ARG A 204 -4.18 18.95 20.35
CA ARG A 204 -5.41 19.26 19.61
C ARG A 204 -5.94 18.06 18.82
N ALA A 205 -5.06 17.36 18.09
CA ALA A 205 -5.47 16.23 17.25
C ALA A 205 -5.90 15.02 18.09
N LEU A 206 -5.15 14.68 19.13
CA LEU A 206 -5.48 13.53 19.98
C LEU A 206 -6.70 13.79 20.86
N THR A 207 -6.88 15.01 21.38
CA THR A 207 -8.11 15.37 22.12
C THR A 207 -9.32 15.18 21.21
N ARG A 208 -9.28 15.72 20.00
CA ARG A 208 -10.38 15.60 19.04
C ARG A 208 -10.61 14.15 18.61
N PHE A 209 -9.56 13.37 18.44
CA PHE A 209 -9.64 11.94 18.13
C PHE A 209 -10.40 11.16 19.20
N VAL A 210 -10.10 11.42 20.49
CA VAL A 210 -10.79 10.79 21.61
C VAL A 210 -12.24 11.27 21.71
N GLU A 211 -12.49 12.58 21.62
CA GLU A 211 -13.84 13.14 21.68
C GLU A 211 -14.79 12.53 20.66
N LEU A 212 -14.31 12.31 19.43
CA LEU A 212 -15.13 11.80 18.34
C LEU A 212 -15.27 10.27 18.40
N GLY A 213 -14.20 9.59 18.82
CA GLY A 213 -14.02 8.18 18.51
C GLY A 213 -14.21 7.21 19.65
N GLN A 214 -14.06 7.62 20.90
CA GLN A 214 -13.93 6.71 22.06
C GLN A 214 -15.03 5.64 22.23
N ASN A 215 -16.17 5.80 21.56
CA ASN A 215 -17.29 4.84 21.57
C ASN A 215 -17.60 4.28 20.17
N THR A 216 -16.66 4.33 19.26
CA THR A 216 -16.85 3.85 17.88
C THR A 216 -15.94 2.65 17.57
N ALA A 217 -16.42 1.77 16.69
CA ALA A 217 -15.66 0.60 16.27
C ALA A 217 -14.36 1.00 15.54
N GLU A 218 -14.37 2.09 14.77
CA GLU A 218 -13.22 2.63 14.08
C GLU A 218 -12.11 3.10 15.02
N TYR A 219 -12.48 3.74 16.14
CA TYR A 219 -11.51 4.14 17.16
C TYR A 219 -10.80 2.92 17.75
N HIS A 220 -11.57 1.92 18.20
CA HIS A 220 -11.01 0.70 18.78
C HIS A 220 -10.19 -0.10 17.75
N LEU A 221 -10.59 -0.11 16.48
CA LEU A 221 -9.79 -0.68 15.38
C LEU A 221 -8.43 0.05 15.26
N LEU A 222 -8.41 1.38 15.28
CA LEU A 222 -7.16 2.16 15.19
C LEU A 222 -6.27 1.93 16.41
N MET A 223 -6.85 1.91 17.62
CA MET A 223 -6.11 1.63 18.86
C MET A 223 -5.54 0.21 18.87
N GLY A 224 -6.31 -0.76 18.42
CA GLY A 224 -5.85 -2.15 18.28
C GLY A 224 -4.70 -2.29 17.28
N LYS A 225 -4.78 -1.61 16.12
CA LYS A 225 -3.68 -1.57 15.13
C LYS A 225 -2.43 -0.88 15.69
N ALA A 226 -2.60 0.20 16.45
CA ALA A 226 -1.49 0.87 17.11
C ALA A 226 -0.80 -0.05 18.13
N ALA A 227 -1.57 -0.81 18.91
CA ALA A 227 -1.05 -1.79 19.84
C ALA A 227 -0.31 -2.94 19.14
N LEU A 228 -0.83 -3.45 18.00
CA LEU A 228 -0.13 -4.45 17.17
C LEU A 228 1.24 -3.94 16.69
N ASN A 229 1.32 -2.69 16.24
CA ASN A 229 2.58 -2.09 15.78
C ASN A 229 3.62 -1.97 16.90
N ARG A 230 3.17 -1.87 18.17
CA ARG A 230 4.02 -1.85 19.36
C ARG A 230 4.30 -3.25 19.93
N GLU A 231 3.78 -4.30 19.32
CA GLU A 231 3.85 -5.69 19.81
C GLU A 231 3.11 -5.90 21.15
N GLU A 232 2.18 -4.99 21.50
CA GLU A 232 1.32 -5.06 22.68
C GLU A 232 0.10 -5.96 22.40
N ASN A 233 0.35 -7.26 22.14
CA ASN A 233 -0.66 -8.15 21.56
C ASN A 233 -1.92 -8.31 22.41
N ASP A 234 -1.80 -8.32 23.74
CA ASP A 234 -2.97 -8.44 24.64
C ASP A 234 -3.86 -7.20 24.57
N LYS A 235 -3.25 -6.02 24.52
CA LYS A 235 -3.97 -4.77 24.36
C LYS A 235 -4.61 -4.68 22.97
N ALA A 236 -3.88 -5.11 21.94
CA ALA A 236 -4.43 -5.18 20.58
C ALA A 236 -5.69 -6.06 20.53
N ILE A 237 -5.66 -7.24 21.15
CA ILE A 237 -6.82 -8.14 21.21
C ILE A 237 -7.99 -7.46 21.94
N ALA A 238 -7.75 -6.81 23.08
CA ALA A 238 -8.81 -6.16 23.83
C ALA A 238 -9.50 -5.05 23.02
N GLU A 239 -8.72 -4.15 22.41
CA GLU A 239 -9.25 -3.06 21.58
C GLU A 239 -9.99 -3.60 20.35
N LEU A 240 -9.44 -4.61 19.68
CA LEU A 240 -10.05 -5.19 18.47
C LEU A 240 -11.31 -6.00 18.78
N GLN A 241 -11.39 -6.64 19.96
CA GLN A 241 -12.61 -7.30 20.43
C GLN A 241 -13.71 -6.27 20.72
N GLU A 242 -13.36 -5.12 21.30
CA GLU A 242 -14.30 -4.01 21.50
C GLU A 242 -14.80 -3.49 20.15
N ALA A 243 -13.90 -3.29 19.18
CA ALA A 243 -14.27 -2.92 17.82
C ALA A 243 -15.25 -3.93 17.19
N ALA A 244 -14.95 -5.23 17.29
CA ALA A 244 -15.82 -6.30 16.78
C ALA A 244 -17.17 -6.37 17.50
N GLY A 245 -17.20 -6.04 18.79
CA GLY A 245 -18.43 -5.96 19.59
C GLY A 245 -19.35 -4.81 19.16
N LEU A 246 -18.76 -3.68 18.76
CA LEU A 246 -19.48 -2.50 18.27
C LEU A 246 -19.94 -2.66 16.81
N ASP A 247 -19.09 -3.17 15.96
CA ASP A 247 -19.39 -3.48 14.55
C ASP A 247 -18.57 -4.69 14.06
N ALA A 248 -19.18 -5.88 14.13
CA ALA A 248 -18.57 -7.12 13.67
C ALA A 248 -18.35 -7.18 12.16
N ARG A 249 -18.89 -6.24 11.37
CA ARG A 249 -18.72 -6.18 9.91
C ARG A 249 -17.81 -5.06 9.46
N LEU A 250 -17.24 -4.31 10.42
CA LEU A 250 -16.25 -3.29 10.09
C LEU A 250 -15.04 -3.95 9.39
N PRO A 251 -14.68 -3.52 8.17
CA PRO A 251 -13.57 -4.11 7.42
C PRO A 251 -12.27 -4.14 8.23
N PHE A 252 -11.52 -5.24 8.10
CA PHE A 252 -10.23 -5.47 8.75
C PHE A 252 -10.24 -5.64 10.27
N VAL A 253 -11.36 -5.61 10.97
CA VAL A 253 -11.39 -5.89 12.41
C VAL A 253 -10.94 -7.33 12.67
N HIS A 254 -11.57 -8.29 12.01
CA HIS A 254 -11.23 -9.70 12.14
C HIS A 254 -9.85 -10.04 11.58
N PHE A 255 -9.42 -9.37 10.49
CA PHE A 255 -8.05 -9.50 9.99
C PHE A 255 -7.01 -9.11 11.06
N ASN A 256 -7.19 -7.98 11.74
CA ASN A 256 -6.26 -7.52 12.76
C ASN A 256 -6.33 -8.38 14.02
N LEU A 257 -7.51 -8.88 14.42
CA LEU A 257 -7.65 -9.88 15.48
C LEU A 257 -6.88 -11.16 15.14
N GLY A 258 -7.01 -11.65 13.91
CA GLY A 258 -6.25 -12.78 13.40
C GLY A 258 -4.74 -12.57 13.50
N LEU A 259 -4.24 -11.36 13.15
CA LEU A 259 -2.83 -11.00 13.29
C LEU A 259 -2.39 -11.00 14.77
N ALA A 260 -3.20 -10.46 15.67
CA ALA A 260 -2.88 -10.41 17.09
C ALA A 260 -2.81 -11.83 17.70
N TYR A 261 -3.77 -12.70 17.37
CA TYR A 261 -3.75 -14.10 17.80
C TYR A 261 -2.58 -14.87 17.17
N LEU A 262 -2.26 -14.64 15.91
CA LEU A 262 -1.10 -15.23 15.23
C LEU A 262 0.22 -14.83 15.92
N ALA A 263 0.35 -13.56 16.33
CA ALA A 263 1.51 -13.07 17.06
C ALA A 263 1.66 -13.71 18.45
N ARG A 264 0.55 -14.13 19.06
CA ARG A 264 0.53 -14.91 20.31
C ARG A 264 0.68 -16.42 20.11
N ALA A 265 0.80 -16.87 18.87
CA ALA A 265 0.77 -18.30 18.50
C ALA A 265 -0.53 -19.03 18.87
N ASP A 266 -1.65 -18.30 18.98
CA ASP A 266 -3.00 -18.85 19.19
C ASP A 266 -3.62 -19.13 17.80
N PHE A 267 -3.13 -20.21 17.16
CA PHE A 267 -3.38 -20.46 15.73
C PHE A 267 -4.84 -20.79 15.42
N GLU A 268 -5.55 -21.45 16.32
CA GLU A 268 -6.97 -21.78 16.17
C GLU A 268 -7.82 -20.52 16.14
N LYS A 269 -7.60 -19.58 17.06
CA LYS A 269 -8.32 -18.31 17.08
C LYS A 269 -7.93 -17.45 15.88
N ALA A 270 -6.64 -17.40 15.54
CA ALA A 270 -6.18 -16.68 14.34
C ALA A 270 -6.89 -17.18 13.08
N ARG A 271 -7.03 -18.52 12.92
CA ARG A 271 -7.78 -19.13 11.81
C ARG A 271 -9.23 -18.62 11.78
N ASP A 272 -9.91 -18.71 12.92
CA ASP A 272 -11.33 -18.39 13.01
C ASP A 272 -11.59 -16.91 12.67
N GLU A 273 -10.73 -16.02 13.12
CA GLU A 273 -10.80 -14.60 12.80
C GLU A 273 -10.52 -14.31 11.30
N PHE A 274 -9.48 -14.92 10.71
CA PHE A 274 -9.24 -14.75 9.28
C PHE A 274 -10.34 -15.34 8.40
N LEU A 275 -11.01 -16.40 8.84
CA LEU A 275 -12.19 -16.94 8.14
C LEU A 275 -13.37 -15.97 8.20
N GLN A 276 -13.59 -15.29 9.34
CA GLN A 276 -14.61 -14.26 9.44
C GLN A 276 -14.32 -13.08 8.49
N ASP A 277 -13.08 -12.61 8.49
CA ASP A 277 -12.70 -11.51 7.60
C ASP A 277 -12.83 -11.89 6.11
N ALA A 278 -12.43 -13.11 5.74
CA ALA A 278 -12.59 -13.62 4.38
C ALA A 278 -14.07 -13.80 3.97
N ALA A 279 -14.99 -13.98 4.92
CA ALA A 279 -16.43 -14.02 4.65
C ALA A 279 -17.01 -12.61 4.44
N ILE A 280 -16.44 -11.58 5.07
CA ILE A 280 -16.82 -10.18 4.90
C ILE A 280 -16.20 -9.62 3.61
N GLU A 281 -14.93 -9.90 3.37
CA GLU A 281 -14.13 -9.40 2.25
C GLU A 281 -13.49 -10.55 1.46
N PRO A 282 -14.27 -11.28 0.63
CA PRO A 282 -13.82 -12.49 -0.06
C PRO A 282 -12.76 -12.24 -1.15
N ASP A 283 -12.63 -11.01 -1.62
CA ASP A 283 -11.70 -10.63 -2.69
C ASP A 283 -10.36 -10.08 -2.15
N VAL A 284 -10.16 -10.10 -0.84
CA VAL A 284 -8.92 -9.65 -0.20
C VAL A 284 -7.91 -10.79 -0.14
N ALA A 285 -6.89 -10.74 -0.99
CA ALA A 285 -5.86 -11.78 -1.12
C ALA A 285 -5.10 -12.05 0.19
N PHE A 286 -4.87 -11.02 1.01
CA PHE A 286 -4.15 -11.15 2.28
C PHE A 286 -4.86 -12.06 3.30
N ASN A 287 -6.20 -12.16 3.28
CA ASN A 287 -6.93 -13.06 4.15
C ASN A 287 -6.53 -14.51 3.90
N TYR A 288 -6.47 -14.89 2.64
CA TYR A 288 -6.08 -16.25 2.23
C TYR A 288 -4.58 -16.50 2.43
N ASP A 289 -3.73 -15.49 2.24
CA ASP A 289 -2.30 -15.61 2.57
C ASP A 289 -2.10 -15.92 4.05
N ARG A 290 -2.77 -15.19 4.93
CA ARG A 290 -2.70 -15.42 6.38
C ARG A 290 -3.32 -16.76 6.78
N LEU A 291 -4.46 -17.14 6.20
CA LEU A 291 -5.04 -18.49 6.38
C LEU A 291 -4.06 -19.58 5.97
N GLY A 292 -3.37 -19.42 4.84
CA GLY A 292 -2.33 -20.34 4.41
C GLY A 292 -1.21 -20.49 5.44
N VAL A 293 -0.75 -19.37 6.00
CA VAL A 293 0.26 -19.37 7.09
C VAL A 293 -0.26 -20.10 8.32
N VAL A 294 -1.48 -19.80 8.78
CA VAL A 294 -2.07 -20.41 9.96
C VAL A 294 -2.26 -21.92 9.79
N TYR A 295 -2.81 -22.37 8.66
CA TYR A 295 -2.96 -23.80 8.37
C TYR A 295 -1.62 -24.51 8.30
N ALA A 296 -0.56 -23.83 7.82
CA ALA A 296 0.80 -24.40 7.84
C ALA A 296 1.36 -24.56 9.26
N TYR A 297 0.99 -23.69 10.21
CA TYR A 297 1.31 -23.88 11.64
C TYR A 297 0.48 -24.98 12.28
N LEU A 298 -0.79 -25.11 11.91
CA LEU A 298 -1.68 -26.19 12.33
C LEU A 298 -1.36 -27.54 11.66
N GLN A 299 -0.33 -27.61 10.81
CA GLN A 299 0.12 -28.80 10.07
C GLN A 299 -0.93 -29.36 9.08
N ASP A 300 -1.90 -28.53 8.66
CA ASP A 300 -2.83 -28.88 7.58
C ASP A 300 -2.27 -28.37 6.24
N GLU A 301 -1.31 -29.12 5.68
CA GLU A 301 -0.65 -28.77 4.43
C GLU A 301 -1.63 -28.62 3.26
N ALA A 302 -2.70 -29.40 3.24
CA ALA A 302 -3.69 -29.37 2.15
C ALA A 302 -4.46 -28.05 2.14
N LYS A 303 -4.94 -27.60 3.31
CA LYS A 303 -5.60 -26.30 3.43
C LYS A 303 -4.62 -25.14 3.28
N ALA A 304 -3.39 -25.26 3.76
CA ALA A 304 -2.35 -24.25 3.55
C ALA A 304 -2.09 -24.04 2.05
N GLU A 305 -1.89 -25.11 1.27
CA GLU A 305 -1.71 -25.05 -0.18
C GLU A 305 -2.93 -24.42 -0.88
N GLN A 306 -4.14 -24.83 -0.50
CA GLN A 306 -5.39 -24.29 -1.07
C GLN A 306 -5.49 -22.78 -0.86
N ASN A 307 -5.23 -22.30 0.35
CA ASN A 307 -5.36 -20.89 0.70
C ASN A 307 -4.27 -20.03 0.04
N PHE A 308 -3.01 -20.46 0.02
CA PHE A 308 -1.97 -19.74 -0.72
C PHE A 308 -2.29 -19.63 -2.22
N LYS A 309 -2.83 -20.70 -2.82
CA LYS A 309 -3.27 -20.67 -4.22
C LYS A 309 -4.47 -19.73 -4.44
N GLN A 310 -5.37 -19.63 -3.46
CA GLN A 310 -6.46 -18.65 -3.53
C GLN A 310 -5.94 -17.23 -3.44
N ALA A 311 -5.01 -16.95 -2.53
CA ALA A 311 -4.34 -15.66 -2.43
C ALA A 311 -3.69 -15.25 -3.77
N LEU A 312 -2.98 -16.18 -4.42
CA LEU A 312 -2.32 -15.94 -5.70
C LEU A 312 -3.28 -15.81 -6.90
N ARG A 313 -4.50 -16.37 -6.82
CA ARG A 313 -5.54 -16.09 -7.81
C ARG A 313 -6.07 -14.67 -7.72
N LEU A 314 -6.16 -14.14 -6.50
CA LEU A 314 -6.63 -12.77 -6.24
C LEU A 314 -5.52 -11.74 -6.48
N ASP A 315 -4.29 -12.05 -6.07
CA ASP A 315 -3.11 -11.23 -6.32
C ASP A 315 -1.89 -12.09 -6.66
N ALA A 316 -1.56 -12.17 -7.94
CA ALA A 316 -0.43 -12.93 -8.46
C ALA A 316 0.95 -12.37 -8.06
N HIS A 317 0.99 -11.19 -7.43
CA HIS A 317 2.25 -10.53 -6.99
C HIS A 317 2.55 -10.73 -5.50
N LEU A 318 1.80 -11.55 -4.79
CA LEU A 318 2.07 -11.87 -3.38
C LEU A 318 3.27 -12.83 -3.23
N SER A 319 4.48 -12.26 -3.07
CA SER A 319 5.70 -13.04 -2.85
C SER A 319 5.62 -13.93 -1.59
N SER A 320 4.90 -13.46 -0.54
CA SER A 320 4.67 -14.22 0.69
C SER A 320 3.93 -15.54 0.46
N SER A 321 2.91 -15.53 -0.42
CA SER A 321 2.14 -16.72 -0.75
C SER A 321 2.95 -17.73 -1.57
N TYR A 322 3.79 -17.27 -2.51
CA TYR A 322 4.74 -18.15 -3.19
C TYR A 322 5.75 -18.78 -2.22
N PHE A 323 6.28 -17.99 -1.30
CA PHE A 323 7.18 -18.50 -0.26
C PHE A 323 6.47 -19.50 0.67
N GLY A 324 5.21 -19.22 1.05
CA GLY A 324 4.37 -20.14 1.81
C GLY A 324 4.18 -21.47 1.10
N LEU A 325 3.83 -21.45 -0.19
CA LEU A 325 3.72 -22.65 -1.03
C LEU A 325 5.05 -23.41 -1.11
N ALA A 326 6.16 -22.71 -1.30
CA ALA A 326 7.48 -23.34 -1.35
C ALA A 326 7.80 -24.12 -0.07
N ARG A 327 7.45 -23.55 1.10
CA ARG A 327 7.61 -24.23 2.41
C ARG A 327 6.69 -25.45 2.55
N VAL A 328 5.43 -25.34 2.13
CA VAL A 328 4.47 -26.46 2.13
C VAL A 328 4.99 -27.60 1.23
N TYR A 329 5.44 -27.29 0.01
CA TYR A 329 5.98 -28.26 -0.92
C TYR A 329 7.30 -28.87 -0.41
N GLN A 330 8.19 -28.09 0.22
CA GLN A 330 9.42 -28.59 0.83
C GLN A 330 9.10 -29.63 1.92
N ARG A 331 8.16 -29.34 2.84
CA ARG A 331 7.73 -30.27 3.89
C ARG A 331 7.10 -31.55 3.34
N SER A 332 6.32 -31.41 2.25
CA SER A 332 5.70 -32.54 1.57
C SER A 332 6.65 -33.33 0.65
N GLY A 333 7.95 -32.98 0.60
CA GLY A 333 8.95 -33.65 -0.26
C GLY A 333 8.82 -33.33 -1.76
N LYS A 334 7.96 -32.40 -2.15
CA LYS A 334 7.70 -31.97 -3.54
C LYS A 334 8.75 -30.92 -3.96
N PHE A 335 10.05 -31.30 -3.96
CA PHE A 335 11.15 -30.34 -4.07
C PHE A 335 11.19 -29.55 -5.39
N SER A 336 10.78 -30.13 -6.52
CA SER A 336 10.70 -29.40 -7.79
C SER A 336 9.66 -28.31 -7.73
N GLN A 337 8.46 -28.58 -7.19
CA GLN A 337 7.43 -27.59 -7.00
C GLN A 337 7.83 -26.51 -5.98
N ALA A 338 8.56 -26.90 -4.94
CA ALA A 338 9.11 -25.95 -3.98
C ALA A 338 10.11 -24.99 -4.62
N LEU A 339 10.95 -25.48 -5.55
CA LEU A 339 11.91 -24.66 -6.29
C LEU A 339 11.18 -23.64 -7.19
N ASP A 340 10.20 -24.09 -7.98
CA ASP A 340 9.41 -23.23 -8.86
C ASP A 340 8.69 -22.11 -8.08
N ALA A 341 8.16 -22.46 -6.91
CA ALA A 341 7.47 -21.50 -6.05
C ALA A 341 8.45 -20.48 -5.44
N VAL A 342 9.60 -20.91 -4.89
CA VAL A 342 10.55 -19.95 -4.33
C VAL A 342 11.23 -19.10 -5.40
N ASP A 343 11.42 -19.61 -6.62
CA ASP A 343 11.90 -18.83 -7.76
C ASP A 343 10.89 -17.73 -8.13
N SER A 344 9.60 -18.01 -8.00
CA SER A 344 8.55 -17.01 -8.20
C SER A 344 8.59 -15.92 -7.13
N ALA A 345 8.80 -16.28 -5.86
CA ALA A 345 8.97 -15.30 -4.78
C ALA A 345 10.20 -14.40 -5.00
N LEU A 346 11.33 -14.98 -5.43
CA LEU A 346 12.58 -14.25 -5.71
C LEU A 346 12.48 -13.31 -6.91
N ARG A 347 11.66 -13.62 -7.93
CA ARG A 347 11.41 -12.67 -9.03
C ARG A 347 10.73 -11.38 -8.56
N MET A 348 10.00 -11.41 -7.46
CA MET A 348 9.27 -10.26 -6.91
C MET A 348 10.07 -9.53 -5.84
N ASP A 349 10.87 -10.23 -5.05
CA ASP A 349 11.71 -9.69 -3.99
C ASP A 349 13.06 -10.42 -4.02
N ALA A 350 13.96 -9.94 -4.89
CA ALA A 350 15.25 -10.57 -5.15
C ALA A 350 16.23 -10.43 -3.98
N ASP A 351 16.02 -9.48 -3.06
CA ASP A 351 16.91 -9.23 -1.93
C ASP A 351 16.41 -9.86 -0.62
N ASN A 352 15.48 -10.82 -0.70
CA ASN A 352 14.95 -11.47 0.48
C ASN A 352 15.80 -12.66 0.94
N ALA A 353 16.54 -12.47 2.02
CA ALA A 353 17.43 -13.49 2.57
C ALA A 353 16.71 -14.82 2.91
N ASN A 354 15.43 -14.77 3.34
CA ASN A 354 14.67 -15.98 3.66
C ASN A 354 14.35 -16.79 2.40
N TYR A 355 14.08 -16.11 1.27
CA TYR A 355 13.80 -16.78 0.00
C TYR A 355 15.06 -17.47 -0.54
N HIS A 356 16.21 -16.79 -0.51
CA HIS A 356 17.50 -17.40 -0.86
C HIS A 356 17.83 -18.60 0.04
N ASN A 357 17.61 -18.49 1.35
CA ASN A 357 17.86 -19.60 2.28
C ASN A 357 16.98 -20.81 1.95
N LEU A 358 15.67 -20.61 1.73
CA LEU A 358 14.76 -21.68 1.36
C LEU A 358 15.15 -22.31 0.02
N ARG A 359 15.49 -21.48 -0.99
CA ARG A 359 15.97 -21.94 -2.29
C ARG A 359 17.21 -22.83 -2.15
N GLY A 360 18.18 -22.39 -1.34
CA GLY A 360 19.38 -23.16 -1.04
C GLY A 360 19.08 -24.51 -0.40
N GLN A 361 18.18 -24.56 0.58
CA GLN A 361 17.74 -25.81 1.21
C GLN A 361 17.06 -26.77 0.20
N VAL A 362 16.19 -26.23 -0.66
CA VAL A 362 15.48 -27.02 -1.69
C VAL A 362 16.48 -27.56 -2.72
N LEU A 363 17.43 -26.74 -3.19
CA LEU A 363 18.47 -27.14 -4.14
C LEU A 363 19.37 -28.23 -3.55
N ALA A 364 19.73 -28.15 -2.27
CA ALA A 364 20.48 -29.19 -1.60
C ALA A 364 19.73 -30.54 -1.58
N ARG A 365 18.40 -30.52 -1.37
CA ARG A 365 17.55 -31.72 -1.43
C ARG A 365 17.44 -32.30 -2.84
N LEU A 366 17.57 -31.47 -3.87
CA LEU A 366 17.61 -31.89 -5.29
C LEU A 366 19.01 -32.34 -5.76
N GLY A 367 20.04 -32.34 -4.86
CA GLY A 367 21.42 -32.71 -5.20
C GLY A 367 22.22 -31.62 -5.93
N ARG A 368 21.66 -30.42 -6.09
CA ARG A 368 22.26 -29.25 -6.78
C ARG A 368 23.15 -28.47 -5.82
N THR A 369 24.20 -29.14 -5.28
CA THR A 369 25.00 -28.69 -4.13
C THR A 369 25.69 -27.34 -4.38
N GLN A 370 26.28 -27.13 -5.58
CA GLN A 370 26.96 -25.86 -5.88
C GLN A 370 26.02 -24.67 -5.90
N GLU A 371 24.83 -24.84 -6.47
CA GLU A 371 23.81 -23.81 -6.50
C GLU A 371 23.25 -23.54 -5.10
N ALA A 372 23.06 -24.59 -4.30
CA ALA A 372 22.64 -24.47 -2.91
C ALA A 372 23.64 -23.62 -2.09
N GLN A 373 24.94 -23.86 -2.24
CA GLN A 373 25.97 -23.08 -1.56
C GLN A 373 25.96 -21.61 -1.96
N LYS A 374 25.76 -21.33 -3.27
CA LYS A 374 25.65 -19.95 -3.77
C LYS A 374 24.46 -19.22 -3.16
N GLU A 375 23.31 -19.87 -3.08
CA GLU A 375 22.09 -19.27 -2.49
C GLU A 375 22.25 -19.02 -0.98
N MET A 376 22.85 -19.96 -0.26
CA MET A 376 23.12 -19.79 1.18
C MET A 376 24.11 -18.64 1.45
N ALA A 377 25.11 -18.48 0.58
CA ALA A 377 26.04 -17.35 0.66
C ALA A 377 25.33 -16.01 0.38
N ALA A 378 24.44 -15.95 -0.62
CA ALA A 378 23.63 -14.78 -0.91
C ALA A 378 22.73 -14.41 0.29
N ALA A 379 22.04 -15.39 0.89
CA ALA A 379 21.23 -15.18 2.09
C ALA A 379 22.06 -14.59 3.25
N THR A 380 23.26 -15.13 3.48
CA THR A 380 24.18 -14.65 4.54
C THR A 380 24.63 -13.21 4.26
N GLY A 381 25.00 -12.91 3.02
CA GLY A 381 25.39 -11.54 2.61
C GLY A 381 24.28 -10.53 2.86
N LEU A 382 23.06 -10.84 2.46
CA LEU A 382 21.88 -9.98 2.68
C LEU A 382 21.58 -9.75 4.16
N LEU A 383 21.71 -10.79 5.01
CA LEU A 383 21.53 -10.66 6.45
C LEU A 383 22.61 -9.77 7.09
N ASN A 384 23.88 -9.91 6.67
CA ASN A 384 24.96 -9.07 7.17
C ASN A 384 24.77 -7.61 6.75
N ALA A 385 24.48 -7.34 5.49
CA ALA A 385 24.19 -5.99 5.01
C ALA A 385 22.99 -5.35 5.74
N SER A 386 21.97 -6.14 6.11
CA SER A 386 20.84 -5.65 6.91
C SER A 386 21.26 -5.31 8.36
N ARG A 387 22.17 -6.11 8.96
CA ARG A 387 22.69 -5.84 10.31
C ARG A 387 23.57 -4.60 10.33
N GLU A 388 24.43 -4.42 9.34
CA GLU A 388 25.30 -3.25 9.21
C GLU A 388 24.48 -1.98 9.02
N ARG A 389 23.47 -1.98 8.16
CA ARG A 389 22.56 -0.84 8.02
C ARG A 389 21.90 -0.46 9.35
N ARG A 390 21.36 -1.43 10.08
CA ARG A 390 20.74 -1.18 11.39
C ARG A 390 21.75 -0.65 12.42
N HIS A 391 22.99 -1.16 12.40
CA HIS A 391 24.04 -0.68 13.30
C HIS A 391 24.41 0.78 13.00
N ASN A 392 24.51 1.14 11.72
CA ASN A 392 24.80 2.51 11.30
C ASN A 392 23.66 3.47 11.65
N GLU A 393 22.40 3.08 11.41
CA GLU A 393 21.21 3.84 11.81
C GLU A 393 21.15 4.12 13.33
N LEU A 394 21.52 3.13 14.15
CA LEU A 394 21.61 3.29 15.60
C LEU A 394 22.75 4.21 16.04
N ASN A 395 23.88 4.20 15.32
CA ASN A 395 25.03 5.06 15.63
C ASN A 395 24.83 6.49 15.13
N GLU A 396 24.17 6.69 13.98
CA GLU A 396 23.85 8.01 13.45
C GLU A 396 22.74 8.71 14.25
N GLY A 397 21.84 7.94 14.88
CA GLY A 397 20.82 8.45 15.82
C GLY A 397 21.31 8.71 17.24
N ALA A 398 22.54 8.33 17.58
CA ALA A 398 23.16 8.69 18.86
C ALA A 398 23.58 10.16 18.83
N LEU A 399 22.89 11.01 19.60
CA LEU A 399 23.30 12.40 19.82
C LEU A 399 24.79 12.44 20.19
N PRO A 400 25.58 13.40 19.65
CA PRO A 400 26.97 13.58 20.05
C PRO A 400 27.00 13.77 21.56
N GLN A 401 27.79 12.96 22.26
CA GLN A 401 28.01 13.15 23.70
C GLN A 401 28.58 14.55 23.91
N PRO A 402 28.05 15.36 24.86
CA PRO A 402 28.64 16.64 25.15
C PRO A 402 30.10 16.39 25.58
N GLU A 403 31.05 17.01 24.88
CA GLU A 403 32.45 17.04 25.32
C GLU A 403 32.47 17.56 26.74
N LEU A 404 32.90 16.75 27.69
CA LEU A 404 33.22 17.15 29.03
C LEU A 404 34.40 18.16 28.91
N THR A 405 34.10 19.43 28.84
CA THR A 405 35.09 20.49 28.85
C THR A 405 35.88 20.38 30.13
N ALA A 406 37.21 20.33 29.96
CA ALA A 406 38.20 20.23 30.98
C ALA A 406 38.01 21.26 32.10
N GLU A 407 38.27 20.83 33.34
CA GLU A 407 38.29 21.66 34.54
C GLU A 407 39.16 22.94 34.38
N PRO A 408 38.76 24.09 34.93
CA PRO A 408 39.62 25.26 34.96
C PRO A 408 40.75 25.02 35.93
N LYS A 409 41.99 25.13 35.43
CA LYS A 409 43.20 25.16 36.29
C LYS A 409 43.11 26.37 37.21
N THR A 410 43.01 26.12 38.50
CA THR A 410 43.21 27.08 39.56
C THR A 410 44.64 27.63 39.52
N GLN A 411 44.77 28.93 39.41
CA GLN A 411 45.91 29.72 39.98
C GLN A 411 45.42 30.46 41.19
#